data_3b50c0daf89ed4635c86b16c36c375d1
#
_entry.id   3b50c0daf89ed4635c86b16c36c375d1
#
_cell.length_a   1.000
_cell.length_b   1.000
_cell.length_c   1.000
_cell.angle_alpha   90.00
_cell.angle_beta   90.00
_cell.angle_gamma   90.00
#
_symmetry.space_group_name_H-M   'P 1'
#
loop_
_entity.id
_entity.type
_entity.pdbx_description
1 polymer ?
#
loop_
_entity_poly.entity_id
_entity_poly.type
_entity_poly.pdbx_seq_one_letter_code
_entity_poly.pdbx_strand_id
1 'polypeptide(L)'
;LKRDGNANVVMNNLFKLTQLQSMFSINMVALVRGVPRQINLRDALVAYLEHQVEVITRRTENRLKKARHREHILEGRIKALDVIDEIIKLIRASDDVAIARDGLMSAPFEFSEIQANDILDMQLRQLTRLSRIDLQTELDELRLKIIDLQGILDDPDRLNSVIKDEITVIRDKFATDRVCELTYDDG
;
A
#
# COMPACT_ATOMS: atom_id res chain seq x y z
N LEU A 1 2.58 58.50 12.36
CA LEU A 1 2.34 59.21 13.63
C LEU A 1 2.61 60.72 13.44
N LYS A 2 1.81 61.56 14.13
CA LYS A 2 2.15 62.99 14.24
C LYS A 2 3.44 63.17 14.98
N ARG A 3 4.16 64.31 14.77
CA ARG A 3 5.49 64.58 15.34
C ARG A 3 5.58 64.36 16.86
N ASP A 4 4.48 64.58 17.60
CA ASP A 4 4.39 64.50 19.05
C ASP A 4 3.74 63.20 19.56
N GLY A 5 3.49 62.24 18.70
CA GLY A 5 2.84 60.96 19.04
C GLY A 5 3.83 59.96 19.57
N ASN A 6 3.56 59.44 20.78
CA ASN A 6 4.33 58.34 21.35
C ASN A 6 3.90 57.01 20.68
N ALA A 7 4.81 56.34 19.99
CA ALA A 7 4.54 55.12 19.24
C ALA A 7 4.04 54.01 20.13
N ASN A 8 4.59 53.84 21.33
CA ASN A 8 4.23 52.77 22.26
C ASN A 8 2.79 52.95 22.79
N VAL A 9 2.37 54.19 23.08
CA VAL A 9 1.02 54.48 23.52
C VAL A 9 0.01 54.15 22.42
N VAL A 10 0.33 54.51 21.17
CA VAL A 10 -0.54 54.21 20.00
C VAL A 10 -0.61 52.70 19.79
N MET A 11 0.51 51.95 19.88
CA MET A 11 0.56 50.53 19.74
C MET A 11 -0.27 49.81 20.84
N ASN A 12 -0.09 50.21 22.10
CA ASN A 12 -0.88 49.65 23.22
C ASN A 12 -2.37 49.90 23.09
N ASN A 13 -2.76 51.07 22.58
CA ASN A 13 -4.17 51.38 22.29
C ASN A 13 -4.71 50.55 21.12
N LEU A 14 -3.91 50.27 20.09
CA LEU A 14 -4.26 49.40 19.00
C LEU A 14 -4.44 47.97 19.48
N PHE A 15 -3.57 47.45 20.30
CA PHE A 15 -3.72 46.12 20.90
C PHE A 15 -4.94 46.01 21.78
N LYS A 16 -5.26 47.03 22.58
CA LYS A 16 -6.42 47.05 23.50
C LYS A 16 -7.74 47.27 22.82
N LEU A 17 -7.81 48.09 21.79
CA LEU A 17 -9.06 48.55 21.16
C LEU A 17 -9.35 47.90 19.81
N THR A 18 -8.44 47.11 19.27
CA THR A 18 -8.62 46.42 17.98
C THR A 18 -8.26 44.92 18.11
N GLN A 19 -8.52 44.16 17.05
CA GLN A 19 -8.16 42.73 16.96
C GLN A 19 -6.71 42.50 16.51
N LEU A 20 -5.83 43.48 16.69
CA LEU A 20 -4.40 43.37 16.33
C LEU A 20 -3.68 42.36 17.22
N GLN A 21 -4.15 42.18 18.46
CA GLN A 21 -3.74 41.10 19.37
C GLN A 21 -4.99 40.36 19.82
N SER A 22 -5.01 39.05 19.62
CA SER A 22 -6.10 38.20 20.03
C SER A 22 -5.59 36.90 20.65
N MET A 23 -6.34 36.39 21.62
CA MET A 23 -6.08 35.06 22.18
C MET A 23 -6.78 34.01 21.32
N PHE A 24 -6.05 32.95 20.98
CA PHE A 24 -6.60 31.79 20.30
C PHE A 24 -6.42 30.54 21.18
N SER A 25 -7.51 29.99 21.67
CA SER A 25 -7.51 28.76 22.46
C SER A 25 -7.53 27.54 21.52
N ILE A 26 -6.48 26.73 21.59
CA ILE A 26 -6.40 25.49 20.80
C ILE A 26 -7.17 24.39 21.52
N ASN A 27 -8.25 23.93 20.90
CA ASN A 27 -9.02 22.77 21.35
C ASN A 27 -9.24 21.84 20.17
N MET A 28 -8.40 20.78 20.08
CA MET A 28 -8.49 19.81 18.99
C MET A 28 -9.27 18.59 19.47
N VAL A 29 -10.39 18.30 18.81
CA VAL A 29 -11.17 17.07 19.02
C VAL A 29 -11.14 16.26 17.73
N ALA A 30 -10.76 14.99 17.83
CA ALA A 30 -10.69 14.08 16.70
C ALA A 30 -11.27 12.71 17.05
N LEU A 31 -11.67 11.97 16.01
CA LEU A 31 -12.04 10.56 16.14
C LEU A 31 -10.78 9.69 16.05
N VAL A 32 -10.40 9.10 17.17
CA VAL A 32 -9.28 8.14 17.22
C VAL A 32 -9.87 6.76 17.42
N ARG A 33 -9.70 5.88 16.43
CA ARG A 33 -10.30 4.52 16.41
C ARG A 33 -11.83 4.54 16.62
N GLY A 34 -12.50 5.53 16.02
CA GLY A 34 -13.96 5.69 16.13
C GLY A 34 -14.46 6.33 17.43
N VAL A 35 -13.58 6.69 18.35
CA VAL A 35 -13.93 7.33 19.62
C VAL A 35 -13.54 8.81 19.59
N PRO A 36 -14.47 9.75 19.86
CA PRO A 36 -14.15 11.17 20.01
C PRO A 36 -13.21 11.40 21.22
N ARG A 37 -12.08 12.04 20.98
CA ARG A 37 -11.10 12.39 22.02
C ARG A 37 -10.58 13.79 21.80
N GLN A 38 -10.36 14.51 22.89
CA GLN A 38 -9.55 15.70 22.88
C GLN A 38 -8.07 15.27 22.83
N ILE A 39 -7.34 15.75 21.83
CA ILE A 39 -5.97 15.36 21.58
C ILE A 39 -5.07 16.60 21.44
N ASN A 40 -3.82 16.46 21.80
CA ASN A 40 -2.78 17.45 21.53
C ASN A 40 -2.09 17.13 20.19
N LEU A 41 -1.21 17.98 19.74
CA LEU A 41 -0.49 17.80 18.46
C LEU A 41 0.32 16.49 18.44
N ARG A 42 0.98 16.15 19.54
CA ARG A 42 1.76 14.91 19.64
C ARG A 42 0.87 13.69 19.48
N ASP A 43 -0.28 13.65 20.18
CA ASP A 43 -1.21 12.53 20.09
C ASP A 43 -1.80 12.39 18.70
N ALA A 44 -2.06 13.52 18.02
CA ALA A 44 -2.50 13.52 16.63
C ALA A 44 -1.45 12.88 15.69
N LEU A 45 -0.18 13.23 15.85
CA LEU A 45 0.91 12.66 15.06
C LEU A 45 1.11 11.17 15.35
N VAL A 46 1.04 10.77 16.62
CA VAL A 46 1.13 9.34 17.02
C VAL A 46 -0.02 8.55 16.41
N ALA A 47 -1.26 9.03 16.55
CA ALA A 47 -2.44 8.35 15.98
C ALA A 47 -2.33 8.24 14.44
N TYR A 48 -1.79 9.26 13.77
CA TYR A 48 -1.55 9.21 12.32
C TYR A 48 -0.50 8.16 11.94
N LEU A 49 0.62 8.10 12.68
CA LEU A 49 1.67 7.10 12.41
C LEU A 49 1.18 5.68 12.65
N GLU A 50 0.43 5.43 13.74
CA GLU A 50 -0.21 4.13 13.99
C GLU A 50 -1.14 3.72 12.85
N HIS A 51 -1.93 4.68 12.32
CA HIS A 51 -2.77 4.45 11.16
C HIS A 51 -1.96 4.13 9.90
N GLN A 52 -0.83 4.82 9.65
CA GLN A 52 0.05 4.52 8.52
C GLN A 52 0.63 3.10 8.62
N VAL A 53 1.08 2.68 9.81
CA VAL A 53 1.54 1.31 10.05
C VAL A 53 0.46 0.31 9.65
N GLU A 54 -0.77 0.48 10.13
CA GLU A 54 -1.89 -0.41 9.84
C GLU A 54 -2.20 -0.46 8.33
N VAL A 55 -2.30 0.69 7.68
CA VAL A 55 -2.64 0.78 6.25
C VAL A 55 -1.56 0.15 5.39
N ILE A 56 -0.28 0.43 5.66
CA ILE A 56 0.83 -0.11 4.88
C ILE A 56 0.97 -1.61 5.09
N THR A 57 0.81 -2.10 6.31
CA THR A 57 0.78 -3.53 6.61
C THR A 57 -0.32 -4.24 5.81
N ARG A 58 -1.57 -3.82 5.92
CA ARG A 58 -2.71 -4.41 5.18
C ARG A 58 -2.53 -4.33 3.67
N ARG A 59 -1.99 -3.22 3.17
CA ARG A 59 -1.69 -3.06 1.74
C ARG A 59 -0.63 -4.05 1.28
N THR A 60 0.42 -4.24 2.06
CA THR A 60 1.52 -5.15 1.77
C THR A 60 1.06 -6.61 1.83
N GLU A 61 0.28 -7.00 2.83
CA GLU A 61 -0.37 -8.32 2.93
C GLU A 61 -1.24 -8.64 1.70
N ASN A 62 -2.07 -7.67 1.28
CA ASN A 62 -2.92 -7.86 0.10
C ASN A 62 -2.08 -8.02 -1.18
N ARG A 63 -1.01 -7.21 -1.34
CA ARG A 63 -0.09 -7.32 -2.47
C ARG A 63 0.66 -8.66 -2.47
N LEU A 64 1.09 -9.12 -1.31
CA LEU A 64 1.74 -10.40 -1.13
C LEU A 64 0.80 -11.55 -1.48
N LYS A 65 -0.44 -11.53 -0.99
CA LYS A 65 -1.45 -12.52 -1.33
C LYS A 65 -1.70 -12.61 -2.84
N LYS A 66 -1.83 -11.48 -3.51
CA LYS A 66 -2.00 -11.43 -4.97
C LYS A 66 -0.78 -11.94 -5.71
N ALA A 67 0.42 -11.59 -5.25
CA ALA A 67 1.66 -12.05 -5.85
C ALA A 67 1.82 -13.57 -5.72
N ARG A 68 1.60 -14.16 -4.54
CA ARG A 68 1.63 -15.61 -4.33
C ARG A 68 0.58 -16.35 -5.16
N HIS A 69 -0.61 -15.79 -5.28
CA HIS A 69 -1.63 -16.38 -6.16
C HIS A 69 -1.20 -16.38 -7.64
N ARG A 70 -0.59 -15.30 -8.10
CA ARG A 70 -0.04 -15.23 -9.47
C ARG A 70 1.14 -16.19 -9.66
N GLU A 71 2.04 -16.29 -8.69
CA GLU A 71 3.16 -17.24 -8.68
C GLU A 71 2.64 -18.67 -8.87
N HIS A 72 1.65 -19.07 -8.07
CA HIS A 72 1.04 -20.39 -8.14
C HIS A 72 0.44 -20.71 -9.52
N ILE A 73 -0.20 -19.72 -10.16
CA ILE A 73 -0.72 -19.86 -11.52
C ILE A 73 0.43 -20.00 -12.54
N LEU A 74 1.48 -19.19 -12.44
CA LEU A 74 2.62 -19.26 -13.35
C LEU A 74 3.36 -20.60 -13.25
N GLU A 75 3.57 -21.11 -12.04
CA GLU A 75 4.13 -22.44 -11.82
C GLU A 75 3.29 -23.54 -12.49
N GLY A 76 1.96 -23.45 -12.37
CA GLY A 76 1.05 -24.34 -13.07
C GLY A 76 1.18 -24.25 -14.58
N ARG A 77 1.27 -23.04 -15.15
CA ARG A 77 1.45 -22.83 -16.59
C ARG A 77 2.77 -23.37 -17.11
N ILE A 78 3.87 -23.18 -16.38
CA ILE A 78 5.18 -23.71 -16.74
C ILE A 78 5.14 -25.24 -16.72
N LYS A 79 4.59 -25.84 -15.66
CA LYS A 79 4.40 -27.29 -15.55
C LYS A 79 3.51 -27.83 -16.68
N ALA A 80 2.45 -27.09 -17.04
CA ALA A 80 1.55 -27.49 -18.14
C ALA A 80 2.24 -27.49 -19.51
N LEU A 81 3.20 -26.56 -19.75
CA LEU A 81 3.98 -26.57 -20.98
C LEU A 81 4.85 -27.82 -21.15
N ASP A 82 5.36 -28.37 -20.03
CA ASP A 82 6.21 -29.58 -20.05
C ASP A 82 5.40 -30.84 -20.44
N VAL A 83 4.10 -30.85 -20.19
CA VAL A 83 3.19 -31.99 -20.44
C VAL A 83 2.01 -31.62 -21.33
N ILE A 84 2.20 -30.64 -22.22
CA ILE A 84 1.11 -30.03 -23.01
C ILE A 84 0.37 -31.05 -23.88
N ASP A 85 1.09 -32.00 -24.49
CA ASP A 85 0.50 -32.98 -25.39
C ASP A 85 -0.43 -33.96 -24.65
N GLU A 86 -0.06 -34.34 -23.41
CA GLU A 86 -0.86 -35.17 -22.53
C GLU A 86 -2.11 -34.42 -22.07
N ILE A 87 -1.98 -33.15 -21.73
CA ILE A 87 -3.09 -32.26 -21.32
C ILE A 87 -4.10 -32.15 -22.47
N ILE A 88 -3.63 -31.91 -23.71
CA ILE A 88 -4.51 -31.80 -24.88
C ILE A 88 -5.23 -33.12 -25.13
N LYS A 89 -4.56 -34.26 -24.98
CA LYS A 89 -5.19 -35.60 -25.13
C LYS A 89 -6.26 -35.80 -24.05
N LEU A 90 -5.99 -35.44 -22.80
CA LEU A 90 -6.94 -35.54 -21.70
C LEU A 90 -8.19 -34.70 -21.95
N ILE A 91 -7.98 -33.41 -22.31
CA ILE A 91 -9.12 -32.49 -22.56
C ILE A 91 -9.98 -32.99 -23.72
N ARG A 92 -9.39 -33.51 -24.80
CA ARG A 92 -10.13 -34.04 -25.95
C ARG A 92 -10.85 -35.37 -25.66
N ALA A 93 -10.37 -36.12 -24.69
CA ALA A 93 -10.97 -37.40 -24.28
C ALA A 93 -12.07 -37.22 -23.20
N SER A 94 -12.18 -36.04 -22.63
CA SER A 94 -13.16 -35.73 -21.59
C SER A 94 -14.44 -35.22 -22.19
N ASP A 95 -15.58 -35.80 -21.77
CA ASP A 95 -16.91 -35.42 -22.22
C ASP A 95 -17.40 -34.10 -21.60
N ASP A 96 -16.86 -33.72 -20.44
CA ASP A 96 -17.22 -32.50 -19.70
C ASP A 96 -16.01 -31.85 -19.05
N VAL A 97 -16.11 -30.52 -18.84
CA VAL A 97 -15.08 -29.70 -18.19
C VAL A 97 -14.77 -30.17 -16.76
N ALA A 98 -15.80 -30.68 -16.04
CA ALA A 98 -15.60 -31.22 -14.69
C ALA A 98 -14.69 -32.46 -14.71
N ILE A 99 -14.91 -33.39 -15.67
CA ILE A 99 -14.07 -34.58 -15.84
C ILE A 99 -12.65 -34.21 -16.25
N ALA A 100 -12.48 -33.24 -17.14
CA ALA A 100 -11.16 -32.73 -17.53
C ALA A 100 -10.42 -32.12 -16.34
N ARG A 101 -11.09 -31.33 -15.50
CA ARG A 101 -10.52 -30.76 -14.29
C ARG A 101 -10.06 -31.83 -13.30
N ASP A 102 -10.91 -32.82 -13.00
CA ASP A 102 -10.60 -33.92 -12.10
C ASP A 102 -9.42 -34.75 -12.63
N GLY A 103 -9.33 -34.92 -13.94
CA GLY A 103 -8.20 -35.54 -14.61
C GLY A 103 -6.90 -34.75 -14.45
N LEU A 104 -6.95 -33.44 -14.56
CA LEU A 104 -5.78 -32.57 -14.32
C LEU A 104 -5.35 -32.55 -12.85
N MET A 105 -6.28 -32.69 -11.92
CA MET A 105 -6.00 -32.74 -10.48
C MET A 105 -5.47 -34.10 -10.03
N SER A 106 -5.71 -35.15 -10.80
CA SER A 106 -5.29 -36.53 -10.51
C SER A 106 -3.90 -36.83 -11.06
N ALA A 107 -3.33 -37.97 -10.64
CA ALA A 107 -2.08 -38.46 -11.22
C ALA A 107 -2.26 -38.74 -12.73
N PRO A 108 -1.25 -38.46 -13.58
CA PRO A 108 0.12 -38.06 -13.22
C PRO A 108 0.30 -36.53 -13.08
N PHE A 109 -0.71 -35.71 -13.32
CA PHE A 109 -0.57 -34.26 -13.44
C PHE A 109 -0.50 -33.54 -12.08
N GLU A 110 -1.38 -33.90 -11.16
CA GLU A 110 -1.41 -33.32 -9.80
C GLU A 110 -1.43 -31.78 -9.75
N PHE A 111 -2.22 -31.14 -10.62
CA PHE A 111 -2.45 -29.70 -10.55
C PHE A 111 -3.42 -29.36 -9.41
N SER A 112 -3.25 -28.17 -8.82
CA SER A 112 -4.29 -27.67 -7.91
C SER A 112 -5.55 -27.27 -8.69
N GLU A 113 -6.69 -27.17 -8.00
CA GLU A 113 -7.95 -26.74 -8.61
C GLU A 113 -7.82 -25.37 -9.31
N ILE A 114 -7.08 -24.43 -8.70
CA ILE A 114 -6.82 -23.09 -9.26
C ILE A 114 -6.02 -23.21 -10.56
N GLN A 115 -4.99 -24.04 -10.58
CA GLN A 115 -4.15 -24.25 -11.76
C GLN A 115 -4.95 -24.99 -12.86
N ALA A 116 -5.72 -26.01 -12.50
CA ALA A 116 -6.54 -26.75 -13.45
C ALA A 116 -7.59 -25.86 -14.11
N ASN A 117 -8.28 -25.02 -13.35
CA ASN A 117 -9.24 -24.06 -13.88
C ASN A 117 -8.56 -23.03 -14.80
N ASP A 118 -7.39 -22.47 -14.42
CA ASP A 118 -6.63 -21.54 -15.27
C ASP A 118 -6.22 -22.18 -16.60
N ILE A 119 -5.81 -23.46 -16.60
CA ILE A 119 -5.44 -24.21 -17.80
C ILE A 119 -6.67 -24.44 -18.70
N LEU A 120 -7.82 -24.80 -18.11
CA LEU A 120 -9.06 -25.07 -18.87
C LEU A 120 -9.69 -23.79 -19.43
N ASP A 121 -9.59 -22.67 -18.71
CA ASP A 121 -10.08 -21.36 -19.17
C ASP A 121 -9.20 -20.76 -20.29
N MET A 122 -7.98 -21.28 -20.45
CA MET A 122 -7.03 -20.79 -21.42
C MET A 122 -7.39 -21.31 -22.83
N GLN A 123 -7.47 -20.41 -23.81
CA GLN A 123 -7.68 -20.81 -25.20
C GLN A 123 -6.49 -21.65 -25.70
N LEU A 124 -6.74 -22.76 -26.42
CA LEU A 124 -5.71 -23.64 -27.02
C LEU A 124 -4.66 -22.85 -27.82
N ARG A 125 -5.06 -21.76 -28.51
CA ARG A 125 -4.18 -20.85 -29.22
C ARG A 125 -3.20 -20.11 -28.29
N GLN A 126 -3.57 -19.87 -27.05
CA GLN A 126 -2.69 -19.24 -26.07
C GLN A 126 -1.68 -20.24 -25.52
N LEU A 127 -2.10 -21.47 -25.24
CA LEU A 127 -1.22 -22.54 -24.80
C LEU A 127 -0.05 -22.79 -25.77
N THR A 128 -0.32 -22.77 -27.08
CA THR A 128 0.71 -22.98 -28.12
C THR A 128 1.62 -21.78 -28.38
N ARG A 129 1.26 -20.59 -27.86
CA ARG A 129 2.04 -19.35 -28.02
C ARG A 129 2.74 -18.90 -26.75
N LEU A 130 2.53 -19.58 -25.63
CA LEU A 130 3.23 -19.28 -24.39
C LEU A 130 4.73 -19.54 -24.59
N SER A 131 5.51 -18.48 -24.41
CA SER A 131 6.96 -18.61 -24.35
C SER A 131 7.35 -19.04 -22.93
N ARG A 132 7.99 -20.18 -22.78
CA ARG A 132 8.53 -20.63 -21.50
C ARG A 132 9.48 -19.60 -20.89
N ILE A 133 10.26 -18.94 -21.74
CA ILE A 133 11.23 -17.92 -21.32
C ILE A 133 10.50 -16.73 -20.68
N ASP A 134 9.40 -16.26 -21.29
CA ASP A 134 8.65 -15.12 -20.80
C ASP A 134 7.97 -15.45 -19.45
N LEU A 135 7.38 -16.66 -19.34
CA LEU A 135 6.78 -17.11 -18.09
C LEU A 135 7.81 -17.28 -16.97
N GLN A 136 9.01 -17.79 -17.30
CA GLN A 136 10.08 -17.93 -16.31
C GLN A 136 10.58 -16.56 -15.85
N THR A 137 10.73 -15.62 -16.76
CA THR A 137 11.14 -14.25 -16.43
C THR A 137 10.11 -13.57 -15.54
N GLU A 138 8.81 -13.68 -15.87
CA GLU A 138 7.73 -13.14 -15.02
C GLU A 138 7.73 -13.81 -13.62
N LEU A 139 7.96 -15.11 -13.55
CA LEU A 139 8.02 -15.84 -12.29
C LEU A 139 9.19 -15.38 -11.42
N ASP A 140 10.36 -15.19 -12.01
CA ASP A 140 11.56 -14.77 -11.28
C ASP A 140 11.42 -13.33 -10.75
N GLU A 141 10.89 -12.40 -11.55
CA GLU A 141 10.57 -11.04 -11.12
C GLU A 141 9.53 -11.03 -9.98
N LEU A 142 8.51 -11.90 -10.11
CA LEU A 142 7.46 -12.01 -9.11
C LEU A 142 7.99 -12.56 -7.78
N ARG A 143 8.90 -13.53 -7.82
CA ARG A 143 9.57 -14.08 -6.63
C ARG A 143 10.42 -13.04 -5.91
N LEU A 144 11.15 -12.20 -6.65
CA LEU A 144 11.87 -11.08 -6.04
C LEU A 144 10.92 -10.11 -5.34
N LYS A 145 9.78 -9.81 -5.96
CA LYS A 145 8.74 -8.97 -5.36
C LYS A 145 8.11 -9.61 -4.12
N ILE A 146 7.90 -10.92 -4.10
CA ILE A 146 7.38 -11.65 -2.93
C ILE A 146 8.37 -11.57 -1.77
N ILE A 147 9.66 -11.76 -2.03
CA ILE A 147 10.72 -11.64 -1.02
C ILE A 147 10.75 -10.20 -0.46
N ASP A 148 10.64 -9.20 -1.30
CA ASP A 148 10.60 -7.80 -0.89
C ASP A 148 9.39 -7.50 0.01
N LEU A 149 8.18 -7.89 -0.43
CA LEU A 149 6.95 -7.68 0.34
C LEU A 149 6.95 -8.45 1.66
N GLN A 150 7.46 -9.68 1.67
CA GLN A 150 7.61 -10.47 2.89
C GLN A 150 8.60 -9.81 3.85
N GLY A 151 9.74 -9.31 3.35
CA GLY A 151 10.74 -8.61 4.16
C GLY A 151 10.21 -7.32 4.81
N ILE A 152 9.26 -6.63 4.16
CA ILE A 152 8.59 -5.45 4.77
C ILE A 152 7.69 -5.87 5.94
N LEU A 153 7.03 -7.04 5.86
CA LEU A 153 6.14 -7.53 6.92
C LEU A 153 6.91 -8.13 8.10
N ASP A 154 8.05 -8.77 7.83
CA ASP A 154 8.84 -9.48 8.84
C ASP A 154 9.76 -8.56 9.65
N ASP A 155 10.11 -7.38 9.08
CA ASP A 155 11.03 -6.42 9.69
C ASP A 155 10.33 -5.08 9.97
N PRO A 156 10.09 -4.74 11.26
CA PRO A 156 9.49 -3.45 11.64
C PRO A 156 10.32 -2.24 11.21
N ASP A 157 11.63 -2.33 11.16
CA ASP A 157 12.48 -1.21 10.75
C ASP A 157 12.35 -0.95 9.26
N ARG A 158 12.20 -2.00 8.47
CA ARG A 158 11.92 -1.90 7.04
C ARG A 158 10.55 -1.30 6.76
N LEU A 159 9.53 -1.71 7.52
CA LEU A 159 8.19 -1.12 7.47
C LEU A 159 8.23 0.39 7.78
N ASN A 160 8.96 0.77 8.84
CA ASN A 160 9.14 2.17 9.21
C ASN A 160 9.88 2.97 8.14
N SER A 161 10.85 2.36 7.45
CA SER A 161 11.54 2.99 6.32
C SER A 161 10.58 3.30 5.18
N VAL A 162 9.71 2.35 4.81
CA VAL A 162 8.68 2.56 3.78
C VAL A 162 7.74 3.71 4.16
N ILE A 163 7.29 3.75 5.43
CA ILE A 163 6.44 4.85 5.92
C ILE A 163 7.17 6.19 5.80
N LYS A 164 8.43 6.24 6.23
CA LYS A 164 9.26 7.45 6.17
C LYS A 164 9.43 7.95 4.74
N ASP A 165 9.69 7.04 3.80
CA ASP A 165 9.88 7.38 2.39
C ASP A 165 8.59 7.95 1.78
N GLU A 166 7.44 7.33 2.04
CA GLU A 166 6.15 7.82 1.55
C GLU A 166 5.78 9.19 2.14
N ILE A 167 6.01 9.41 3.44
CA ILE A 167 5.80 10.72 4.08
C ILE A 167 6.77 11.77 3.53
N THR A 168 8.03 11.39 3.25
CA THR A 168 9.03 12.27 2.67
C THR A 168 8.61 12.80 1.29
N VAL A 169 8.06 11.94 0.44
CA VAL A 169 7.51 12.35 -0.86
C VAL A 169 6.40 13.41 -0.71
N ILE A 170 5.51 13.21 0.28
CA ILE A 170 4.44 14.17 0.57
C ILE A 170 5.03 15.48 1.09
N ARG A 171 5.98 15.41 2.01
CA ARG A 171 6.68 16.59 2.53
C ARG A 171 7.32 17.41 1.40
N ASP A 172 8.08 16.77 0.54
CA ASP A 172 8.83 17.45 -0.52
C ASP A 172 7.91 18.11 -1.54
N LYS A 173 6.68 17.57 -1.70
CA LYS A 173 5.67 18.15 -2.59
C LYS A 173 4.88 19.31 -1.98
N PHE A 174 4.65 19.30 -0.68
CA PHE A 174 3.70 20.21 -0.03
C PHE A 174 4.30 21.07 1.07
N ALA A 175 5.56 20.84 1.50
CA ALA A 175 6.18 21.63 2.53
C ALA A 175 6.36 23.07 2.07
N THR A 176 6.03 24.00 2.96
CA THR A 176 6.25 25.43 2.80
C THR A 176 6.98 25.95 4.03
N ASP A 177 7.73 27.01 3.87
CA ASP A 177 8.38 27.69 4.98
C ASP A 177 7.34 28.26 5.96
N ARG A 178 7.74 28.40 7.21
CA ARG A 178 6.88 28.96 8.23
C ARG A 178 6.67 30.44 7.99
N VAL A 179 5.41 30.87 7.92
CA VAL A 179 5.02 32.28 7.71
C VAL A 179 5.02 33.06 9.04
N CYS A 180 4.72 32.38 10.17
CA CYS A 180 4.62 33.03 11.49
C CYS A 180 5.95 32.94 12.24
N GLU A 181 6.37 34.01 12.88
CA GLU A 181 7.47 34.02 13.84
C GLU A 181 6.97 33.60 15.23
N LEU A 182 7.72 32.73 15.89
CA LEU A 182 7.47 32.38 17.31
C LEU A 182 8.35 33.27 18.20
N THR A 183 7.67 34.07 18.98
CA THR A 183 8.36 34.86 20.05
C THR A 183 7.99 34.31 21.41
N TYR A 184 8.94 34.39 22.35
CA TYR A 184 8.75 33.98 23.73
C TYR A 184 8.81 35.22 24.67
N ASP A 185 8.59 36.41 24.10
CA ASP A 185 8.52 37.63 24.92
C ASP A 185 7.21 37.55 25.75
N ASP A 186 7.39 37.40 27.04
CA ASP A 186 6.35 37.65 28.05
C ASP A 186 6.06 39.14 28.02
N GLY A 187 5.03 39.53 27.26
CA GLY A 187 4.64 40.92 27.09
C GLY A 187 4.15 41.61 28.36
#